data_7a94d423478a923a19e2de6ca12348da
#
_entry.id   7a94d423478a923a19e2de6ca12348da
#
_cell.length_a   1.000
_cell.length_b   1.000
_cell.length_c   1.000
_cell.angle_alpha   90.00
_cell.angle_beta   90.00
_cell.angle_gamma   90.00
#
_symmetry.space_group_name_H-M   'P 1'
#
loop_
_entity.id
_entity.type
_entity.pdbx_description
1 polymer ?
#
loop_
_entity_poly.entity_id
_entity_poly.type
_entity_poly.pdbx_seq_one_letter_code
_entity_poly.pdbx_strand_id
1 'polypeptide(L)'
;MVNRQTIKDMDKTVVINVVGLTKRLIGEHTPFIKSFLEKGESASIIPVLPAVTCTSQTTYLTGKWPTEHGVVGNGWYFKDECEVKFWRQSNKLFESDKLWDEMKQLDSDFTCANLFWWYNMYSTVDFSVTPRPNYLSDGRKIPDIYTHPPELRDQLQNELGTFPLFNFWGPKTSVKSSQWIADEALRTDKL
;
A
#
# COMPACT_ATOMS: atom_id res chain seq x y z
N MET A 1 -23.36 -17.96 -3.68
CA MET A 1 -23.22 -17.87 -2.22
C MET A 1 -21.93 -18.57 -1.84
N VAL A 2 -20.94 -17.83 -1.35
CA VAL A 2 -19.69 -18.43 -0.85
C VAL A 2 -20.03 -19.13 0.46
N ASN A 3 -19.63 -20.39 0.58
CA ASN A 3 -19.93 -21.21 1.77
C ASN A 3 -19.11 -20.65 2.95
N ARG A 4 -19.75 -20.22 4.04
CA ARG A 4 -19.10 -19.71 5.26
C ARG A 4 -18.02 -20.61 5.84
N GLN A 5 -18.13 -21.93 5.62
CA GLN A 5 -17.14 -22.92 6.07
C GLN A 5 -15.82 -22.83 5.28
N THR A 6 -15.87 -22.42 4.01
CA THR A 6 -14.70 -22.24 3.15
C THR A 6 -13.88 -21.00 3.53
N ILE A 7 -14.49 -20.01 4.18
CA ILE A 7 -13.81 -18.76 4.60
C ILE A 7 -12.97 -19.00 5.86
N LYS A 8 -13.38 -19.89 6.76
CA LYS A 8 -12.66 -20.20 8.00
C LYS A 8 -11.32 -20.92 7.82
N ASP A 9 -11.09 -21.50 6.65
CA ASP A 9 -9.88 -22.25 6.28
C ASP A 9 -9.01 -21.47 5.26
N MET A 10 -9.15 -20.14 5.19
CA MET A 10 -8.33 -19.34 4.26
C MET A 10 -6.91 -19.20 4.76
N ASP A 11 -5.96 -19.60 3.92
CA ASP A 11 -4.55 -19.37 4.14
C ASP A 11 -4.21 -17.87 4.14
N LYS A 12 -3.17 -17.49 4.89
CA LYS A 12 -2.64 -16.14 4.88
C LYS A 12 -2.28 -15.72 3.45
N THR A 13 -2.82 -14.60 3.00
CA THR A 13 -2.55 -14.04 1.68
C THR A 13 -1.65 -12.83 1.78
N VAL A 14 -0.56 -12.80 1.02
CA VAL A 14 0.37 -11.67 0.92
C VAL A 14 0.31 -11.10 -0.48
N VAL A 15 -0.01 -9.80 -0.59
CA VAL A 15 -0.03 -9.06 -1.86
C VAL A 15 1.15 -8.10 -1.90
N ILE A 16 2.10 -8.34 -2.80
CA ILE A 16 3.30 -7.52 -2.94
C ILE A 16 3.22 -6.70 -4.23
N ASN A 17 3.13 -5.38 -4.09
CA ASN A 17 3.17 -4.45 -5.21
C ASN A 17 4.62 -4.02 -5.49
N VAL A 18 5.26 -4.63 -6.48
CA VAL A 18 6.62 -4.28 -6.92
C VAL A 18 6.51 -3.29 -8.07
N VAL A 19 6.57 -2.00 -7.76
CA VAL A 19 6.42 -0.93 -8.74
C VAL A 19 7.52 -0.99 -9.81
N GLY A 20 7.11 -0.95 -11.09
CA GLY A 20 8.04 -1.02 -12.22
C GLY A 20 8.46 -2.42 -12.63
N LEU A 21 8.09 -3.48 -11.89
CA LEU A 21 8.36 -4.85 -12.30
C LEU A 21 7.50 -5.22 -13.52
N THR A 22 8.15 -5.70 -14.57
CA THR A 22 7.50 -6.20 -15.78
C THR A 22 8.00 -7.61 -16.11
N LYS A 23 7.26 -8.36 -16.92
CA LYS A 23 7.66 -9.73 -17.32
C LYS A 23 9.08 -9.82 -17.86
N ARG A 24 9.56 -8.81 -18.61
CA ARG A 24 10.92 -8.80 -19.17
C ARG A 24 12.03 -8.57 -18.14
N LEU A 25 11.69 -8.14 -16.94
CA LEU A 25 12.65 -7.98 -15.82
C LEU A 25 12.77 -9.24 -14.99
N ILE A 26 11.92 -10.25 -15.23
CA ILE A 26 11.98 -11.51 -14.51
C ILE A 26 12.99 -12.42 -15.23
N GLY A 27 14.12 -12.67 -14.56
CA GLY A 27 15.23 -13.41 -15.17
C GLY A 27 16.41 -13.59 -14.19
N GLU A 28 17.62 -13.48 -14.72
CA GLU A 28 18.85 -13.65 -13.96
C GLU A 28 19.02 -12.62 -12.83
N HIS A 29 18.48 -11.40 -13.01
CA HIS A 29 18.56 -10.33 -12.02
C HIS A 29 17.43 -10.39 -10.96
N THR A 30 16.47 -11.29 -11.14
CA THR A 30 15.39 -11.54 -10.19
C THR A 30 15.22 -13.04 -9.92
N PRO A 31 16.26 -13.72 -9.46
CA PRO A 31 16.30 -15.18 -9.42
C PRO A 31 15.23 -15.77 -8.50
N PHE A 32 14.90 -15.11 -7.39
CA PHE A 32 13.87 -15.56 -6.49
C PHE A 32 12.46 -15.49 -7.15
N ILE A 33 12.12 -14.37 -7.79
CA ILE A 33 10.84 -14.23 -8.49
C ILE A 33 10.76 -15.23 -9.64
N LYS A 34 11.86 -15.44 -10.36
CA LYS A 34 11.94 -16.45 -11.42
C LYS A 34 11.64 -17.85 -10.89
N SER A 35 12.28 -18.26 -9.80
CA SER A 35 12.03 -19.58 -9.19
C SER A 35 10.61 -19.71 -8.63
N PHE A 36 10.04 -18.63 -8.15
CA PHE A 36 8.68 -18.60 -7.65
C PHE A 36 7.65 -18.84 -8.77
N LEU A 37 7.90 -18.31 -9.97
CA LEU A 37 7.07 -18.56 -11.16
C LEU A 37 7.04 -20.03 -11.60
N GLU A 38 8.04 -20.81 -11.26
CA GLU A 38 8.04 -22.25 -11.55
C GLU A 38 6.96 -23.02 -10.76
N LYS A 39 6.47 -22.44 -9.69
CA LYS A 39 5.44 -23.00 -8.79
C LYS A 39 4.10 -22.26 -8.87
N GLY A 40 4.04 -21.16 -9.60
CA GLY A 40 2.89 -20.29 -9.69
C GLY A 40 2.54 -19.96 -11.13
N GLU A 41 1.65 -19.01 -11.29
CA GLU A 41 1.18 -18.53 -12.58
C GLU A 41 1.54 -17.07 -12.82
N SER A 42 1.57 -16.64 -14.06
CA SER A 42 1.74 -15.24 -14.42
C SER A 42 0.68 -14.78 -15.42
N ALA A 43 0.09 -13.64 -15.15
CA ALA A 43 -0.87 -12.98 -16.03
C ALA A 43 -0.44 -11.54 -16.33
N SER A 44 -1.04 -10.93 -17.34
CA SER A 44 -0.90 -9.50 -17.61
C SER A 44 -2.14 -8.79 -17.14
N ILE A 45 -1.96 -7.61 -16.54
CA ILE A 45 -3.06 -6.73 -16.14
C ILE A 45 -3.20 -5.66 -17.21
N ILE A 46 -4.43 -5.41 -17.66
CA ILE A 46 -4.75 -4.24 -18.49
C ILE A 46 -4.72 -3.02 -17.55
N PRO A 47 -3.85 -2.03 -17.79
CA PRO A 47 -3.72 -0.90 -16.88
C PRO A 47 -4.98 -0.03 -16.90
N VAL A 48 -5.34 0.49 -15.74
CA VAL A 48 -6.28 1.59 -15.62
C VAL A 48 -5.66 2.88 -16.16
N LEU A 49 -6.45 3.79 -16.70
CA LEU A 49 -5.98 5.09 -17.16
C LEU A 49 -6.54 6.23 -16.28
N PRO A 50 -5.66 7.16 -15.83
CA PRO A 50 -4.19 7.15 -15.96
C PRO A 50 -3.54 6.06 -15.10
N ALA A 51 -2.51 5.40 -15.63
CA ALA A 51 -1.76 4.35 -14.94
C ALA A 51 -0.73 4.96 -13.96
N VAL A 52 -1.23 5.66 -12.97
CA VAL A 52 -0.44 6.33 -11.92
C VAL A 52 -0.70 5.70 -10.56
N THR A 53 0.18 5.97 -9.60
CA THR A 53 0.20 5.32 -8.27
C THR A 53 -1.17 5.27 -7.61
N CYS A 54 -1.79 6.45 -7.42
CA CYS A 54 -3.03 6.54 -6.64
C CYS A 54 -4.20 5.83 -7.33
N THR A 55 -4.41 6.09 -8.62
CA THR A 55 -5.49 5.45 -9.38
C THR A 55 -5.31 3.94 -9.46
N SER A 56 -4.10 3.47 -9.80
CA SER A 56 -3.83 2.04 -9.95
C SER A 56 -3.99 1.29 -8.63
N GLN A 57 -3.41 1.80 -7.54
CA GLN A 57 -3.49 1.15 -6.24
C GLN A 57 -4.94 1.13 -5.74
N THR A 58 -5.70 2.22 -5.92
CA THR A 58 -7.12 2.24 -5.54
C THR A 58 -7.92 1.21 -6.32
N THR A 59 -7.68 1.09 -7.64
CA THR A 59 -8.31 0.07 -8.48
C THR A 59 -7.99 -1.35 -7.97
N TYR A 60 -6.75 -1.63 -7.57
CA TYR A 60 -6.37 -2.94 -7.04
C TYR A 60 -7.03 -3.24 -5.69
N LEU A 61 -7.15 -2.23 -4.83
CA LEU A 61 -7.70 -2.38 -3.48
C LEU A 61 -9.23 -2.45 -3.44
N THR A 62 -9.91 -1.97 -4.49
CA THR A 62 -11.38 -1.93 -4.55
C THR A 62 -11.97 -2.87 -5.60
N GLY A 63 -11.18 -3.31 -6.58
CA GLY A 63 -11.70 -4.02 -7.76
C GLY A 63 -12.63 -3.17 -8.65
N LYS A 64 -12.63 -1.84 -8.47
CA LYS A 64 -13.52 -0.90 -9.15
C LYS A 64 -12.78 0.02 -10.10
N TRP A 65 -13.52 0.67 -10.99
CA TRP A 65 -12.99 1.68 -11.90
C TRP A 65 -12.92 3.07 -11.24
N PRO A 66 -12.11 4.01 -11.77
CA PRO A 66 -12.02 5.38 -11.25
C PRO A 66 -13.37 6.12 -11.17
N THR A 67 -14.31 5.78 -12.03
CA THR A 67 -15.69 6.31 -12.02
C THR A 67 -16.50 5.84 -10.83
N GLU A 68 -16.08 4.78 -10.14
CA GLU A 68 -16.77 4.21 -8.98
C GLU A 68 -16.02 4.50 -7.68
N HIS A 69 -14.67 4.44 -7.69
CA HIS A 69 -13.88 4.68 -6.48
C HIS A 69 -13.42 6.14 -6.30
N GLY A 70 -13.66 7.03 -7.28
CA GLY A 70 -13.45 8.48 -7.17
C GLY A 70 -12.00 8.95 -7.31
N VAL A 71 -10.99 8.07 -7.32
CA VAL A 71 -9.58 8.44 -7.36
C VAL A 71 -9.06 8.46 -8.80
N VAL A 72 -9.02 9.64 -9.39
CA VAL A 72 -8.77 9.84 -10.82
C VAL A 72 -7.31 10.17 -11.19
N GLY A 73 -6.42 10.29 -10.21
CA GLY A 73 -5.01 10.64 -10.44
C GLY A 73 -4.20 10.72 -9.15
N ASN A 74 -2.94 11.13 -9.23
CA ASN A 74 -2.11 11.46 -8.05
C ASN A 74 -2.48 12.81 -7.44
N GLY A 75 -3.35 13.55 -8.08
CA GLY A 75 -3.96 14.80 -7.65
C GLY A 75 -5.08 15.19 -8.60
N TRP A 76 -6.05 15.91 -8.08
CA TRP A 76 -7.18 16.43 -8.85
C TRP A 76 -7.76 17.68 -8.20
N TYR A 77 -8.70 18.33 -8.89
CA TYR A 77 -9.39 19.50 -8.39
C TYR A 77 -10.51 19.10 -7.41
N PHE A 78 -10.40 19.57 -6.17
CA PHE A 78 -11.42 19.43 -5.13
C PHE A 78 -12.40 20.58 -5.25
N LYS A 79 -13.59 20.30 -5.76
CA LYS A 79 -14.61 21.32 -6.06
C LYS A 79 -15.05 22.10 -4.83
N ASP A 80 -15.27 21.40 -3.71
CA ASP A 80 -15.77 21.99 -2.47
C ASP A 80 -14.76 22.93 -1.80
N GLU A 81 -13.47 22.73 -2.10
CA GLU A 81 -12.37 23.53 -1.57
C GLU A 81 -11.78 24.49 -2.62
N CYS A 82 -12.26 24.42 -3.88
CA CYS A 82 -11.75 25.19 -5.02
C CYS A 82 -10.24 25.10 -5.19
N GLU A 83 -9.65 23.94 -4.93
CA GLU A 83 -8.20 23.75 -4.87
C GLU A 83 -7.76 22.45 -5.56
N VAL A 84 -6.60 22.48 -6.24
CA VAL A 84 -5.92 21.26 -6.71
C VAL A 84 -5.03 20.72 -5.60
N LYS A 85 -5.28 19.49 -5.19
CA LYS A 85 -4.49 18.82 -4.15
C LYS A 85 -3.85 17.56 -4.69
N PHE A 86 -2.56 17.38 -4.35
CA PHE A 86 -1.76 16.24 -4.73
C PHE A 86 -1.44 15.36 -3.51
N TRP A 87 -1.26 14.07 -3.76
CA TRP A 87 -0.69 13.13 -2.80
C TRP A 87 -1.41 13.10 -1.44
N ARG A 88 -2.73 13.26 -1.47
CA ARG A 88 -3.54 13.08 -0.27
C ARG A 88 -3.46 11.62 0.18
N GLN A 89 -3.45 11.39 1.49
CA GLN A 89 -3.23 10.06 2.07
C GLN A 89 -4.45 9.50 2.80
N SER A 90 -5.53 10.28 2.89
CA SER A 90 -6.74 9.85 3.60
C SER A 90 -7.48 8.75 2.86
N ASN A 91 -7.69 7.61 3.52
CA ASN A 91 -8.49 6.50 3.00
C ASN A 91 -9.97 6.89 2.78
N LYS A 92 -10.44 7.95 3.44
CA LYS A 92 -11.78 8.51 3.27
C LYS A 92 -12.04 9.15 1.91
N LEU A 93 -11.03 9.24 1.06
CA LEU A 93 -11.18 9.70 -0.33
C LEU A 93 -11.68 8.61 -1.28
N PHE A 94 -11.72 7.36 -0.84
CA PHE A 94 -12.32 6.28 -1.60
C PHE A 94 -13.85 6.36 -1.49
N GLU A 95 -14.53 6.33 -2.62
CA GLU A 95 -15.99 6.28 -2.72
C GLU A 95 -16.54 4.85 -2.80
N SER A 96 -15.67 3.85 -2.62
CA SER A 96 -16.01 2.42 -2.66
C SER A 96 -15.38 1.67 -1.50
N ASP A 97 -16.01 0.56 -1.11
CA ASP A 97 -15.43 -0.37 -0.15
C ASP A 97 -14.14 -0.99 -0.69
N LYS A 98 -13.21 -1.26 0.21
CA LYS A 98 -11.95 -1.92 -0.09
C LYS A 98 -12.09 -3.41 0.19
N LEU A 99 -11.19 -4.19 -0.37
CA LEU A 99 -11.16 -5.64 -0.22
C LEU A 99 -11.32 -6.08 1.25
N TRP A 100 -10.62 -5.44 2.17
CA TRP A 100 -10.72 -5.79 3.60
C TRP A 100 -12.05 -5.38 4.24
N ASP A 101 -12.71 -4.33 3.76
CA ASP A 101 -14.04 -3.95 4.25
C ASP A 101 -15.06 -5.04 3.87
N GLU A 102 -14.99 -5.54 2.64
CA GLU A 102 -15.85 -6.65 2.17
C GLU A 102 -15.53 -7.95 2.91
N MET A 103 -14.23 -8.24 3.13
CA MET A 103 -13.83 -9.45 3.86
C MET A 103 -14.28 -9.43 5.32
N LYS A 104 -14.19 -8.28 6.01
CA LYS A 104 -14.69 -8.12 7.39
C LYS A 104 -16.21 -8.25 7.51
N GLN A 105 -16.95 -7.97 6.43
CA GLN A 105 -18.40 -8.25 6.40
C GLN A 105 -18.69 -9.75 6.28
N LEU A 106 -17.81 -10.52 5.64
CA LEU A 106 -17.95 -11.97 5.47
C LEU A 106 -17.45 -12.74 6.68
N ASP A 107 -16.36 -12.26 7.29
CA ASP A 107 -15.71 -12.85 8.47
C ASP A 107 -15.27 -11.73 9.41
N SER A 108 -15.90 -11.64 10.59
CA SER A 108 -15.57 -10.64 11.61
C SER A 108 -14.19 -10.82 12.22
N ASP A 109 -13.60 -12.00 12.13
CA ASP A 109 -12.28 -12.33 12.65
C ASP A 109 -11.17 -12.06 11.61
N PHE A 110 -11.54 -11.64 10.39
CA PHE A 110 -10.59 -11.29 9.35
C PHE A 110 -9.74 -10.09 9.75
N THR A 111 -8.42 -10.25 9.67
CA THR A 111 -7.45 -9.18 9.93
C THR A 111 -6.70 -8.81 8.65
N CYS A 112 -6.32 -7.55 8.54
CA CYS A 112 -5.60 -7.02 7.39
C CYS A 112 -4.53 -6.01 7.82
N ALA A 113 -3.32 -6.16 7.29
CA ALA A 113 -2.26 -5.16 7.35
C ALA A 113 -2.09 -4.51 5.98
N ASN A 114 -2.10 -3.19 5.93
CA ASN A 114 -1.87 -2.40 4.72
C ASN A 114 -0.58 -1.59 4.89
N LEU A 115 0.50 -2.05 4.26
CA LEU A 115 1.85 -1.57 4.48
C LEU A 115 2.37 -0.86 3.23
N PHE A 116 2.64 0.43 3.34
CA PHE A 116 3.18 1.30 2.28
C PHE A 116 2.34 1.43 1.00
N TRP A 117 1.11 0.93 0.99
CA TRP A 117 0.16 1.28 -0.05
C TRP A 117 -0.36 2.70 0.17
N TRP A 118 -0.75 3.39 -0.89
CA TRP A 118 -1.26 4.75 -0.77
C TRP A 118 -2.64 4.79 -0.09
N TYR A 119 -3.05 5.94 0.41
CA TYR A 119 -4.30 6.16 1.15
C TYR A 119 -4.44 5.32 2.43
N ASN A 120 -3.37 5.21 3.17
CA ASN A 120 -3.32 4.38 4.37
C ASN A 120 -3.79 5.08 5.65
N MET A 121 -3.83 6.40 5.66
CA MET A 121 -4.27 7.17 6.83
C MET A 121 -5.78 7.04 7.01
N TYR A 122 -6.21 6.80 8.26
CA TYR A 122 -7.63 6.61 8.62
C TYR A 122 -8.29 5.42 7.92
N SER A 123 -7.52 4.43 7.53
CA SER A 123 -8.00 3.16 6.99
C SER A 123 -8.71 2.33 8.06
N THR A 124 -9.54 1.39 7.62
CA THR A 124 -10.26 0.42 8.45
C THR A 124 -9.51 -0.90 8.63
N VAL A 125 -8.24 -0.97 8.21
CA VAL A 125 -7.36 -2.12 8.46
C VAL A 125 -6.92 -2.18 9.92
N ASP A 126 -6.47 -3.34 10.36
CA ASP A 126 -6.00 -3.57 11.73
C ASP A 126 -4.60 -2.98 11.95
N PHE A 127 -3.74 -3.10 10.92
CA PHE A 127 -2.41 -2.51 10.94
C PHE A 127 -2.18 -1.68 9.68
N SER A 128 -1.62 -0.49 9.83
CA SER A 128 -1.19 0.32 8.69
C SER A 128 0.11 1.05 8.96
N VAL A 129 0.96 1.11 7.93
CA VAL A 129 2.21 1.87 7.94
C VAL A 129 2.34 2.63 6.63
N THR A 130 2.63 3.92 6.71
CA THR A 130 2.83 4.78 5.52
C THR A 130 3.85 5.88 5.79
N PRO A 131 4.65 6.31 4.81
CA PRO A 131 5.56 7.44 5.02
C PRO A 131 4.75 8.71 5.28
N ARG A 132 5.07 9.37 6.39
CA ARG A 132 4.41 10.63 6.78
C ARG A 132 5.43 11.59 7.38
N PRO A 133 6.26 12.26 6.56
CA PRO A 133 7.22 13.22 7.05
C PRO A 133 6.54 14.43 7.67
N ASN A 134 7.18 15.01 8.67
CA ASN A 134 6.79 16.30 9.23
C ASN A 134 7.38 17.43 8.37
N TYR A 135 6.51 18.28 7.85
CA TYR A 135 6.88 19.45 7.06
C TYR A 135 6.97 20.67 7.98
N LEU A 136 8.15 21.25 8.09
CA LEU A 136 8.37 22.44 8.90
C LEU A 136 8.08 23.71 8.09
N SER A 137 7.81 24.80 8.79
CA SER A 137 7.53 26.13 8.18
C SER A 137 8.72 26.69 7.39
N ASP A 138 9.94 26.26 7.70
CA ASP A 138 11.16 26.63 6.99
C ASP A 138 11.47 25.76 5.75
N GLY A 139 10.54 24.85 5.39
CA GLY A 139 10.66 23.94 4.24
C GLY A 139 11.42 22.65 4.49
N ARG A 140 11.99 22.45 5.68
CA ARG A 140 12.62 21.16 6.04
C ARG A 140 11.58 20.07 6.16
N LYS A 141 12.02 18.83 5.86
CA LYS A 141 11.24 17.61 6.03
C LYS A 141 11.94 16.72 7.05
N ILE A 142 11.26 16.39 8.13
CA ILE A 142 11.74 15.40 9.11
C ILE A 142 11.13 14.05 8.71
N PRO A 143 11.97 13.04 8.39
CA PRO A 143 11.47 11.70 8.07
C PRO A 143 10.65 11.13 9.22
N ASP A 144 9.50 10.59 8.90
CA ASP A 144 8.61 9.94 9.86
C ASP A 144 7.64 9.02 9.13
N ILE A 145 6.92 8.19 9.90
CA ILE A 145 5.86 7.30 9.44
C ILE A 145 4.57 7.57 10.24
N TYR A 146 3.45 7.36 9.60
CA TYR A 146 2.15 7.18 10.25
C TYR A 146 1.92 5.69 10.43
N THR A 147 1.38 5.29 11.56
CA THR A 147 0.96 3.91 11.82
C THR A 147 -0.42 3.86 12.45
N HIS A 148 -1.06 2.73 12.29
CA HIS A 148 -2.17 2.27 13.09
C HIS A 148 -1.91 0.82 13.47
N PRO A 149 -1.95 0.46 14.77
CA PRO A 149 -2.09 1.36 15.91
C PRO A 149 -0.89 2.30 16.07
N PRO A 150 -1.03 3.45 16.79
CA PRO A 150 0.03 4.46 16.89
C PRO A 150 1.34 3.95 17.52
N GLU A 151 1.26 3.03 18.45
CA GLU A 151 2.41 2.45 19.17
C GLU A 151 3.38 1.72 18.25
N LEU A 152 2.88 1.19 17.14
CA LEU A 152 3.67 0.49 16.13
C LEU A 152 4.76 1.40 15.53
N ARG A 153 4.52 2.73 15.48
CA ARG A 153 5.50 3.70 14.99
C ARG A 153 6.81 3.64 15.78
N ASP A 154 6.72 3.75 17.07
CA ASP A 154 7.92 3.80 17.94
C ASP A 154 8.57 2.42 18.01
N GLN A 155 7.79 1.34 18.02
CA GLN A 155 8.32 -0.02 17.94
C GLN A 155 9.16 -0.21 16.66
N LEU A 156 8.61 0.08 15.50
CA LEU A 156 9.31 -0.09 14.22
C LEU A 156 10.55 0.81 14.12
N GLN A 157 10.46 2.07 14.54
CA GLN A 157 11.61 2.97 14.46
C GLN A 157 12.71 2.63 15.49
N ASN A 158 12.37 2.05 16.64
CA ASN A 158 13.37 1.54 17.59
C ASN A 158 14.10 0.30 17.06
N GLU A 159 13.40 -0.58 16.35
CA GLU A 159 13.98 -1.82 15.81
C GLU A 159 14.73 -1.61 14.48
N LEU A 160 14.19 -0.81 13.59
CA LEU A 160 14.66 -0.67 12.21
C LEU A 160 15.35 0.68 11.94
N GLY A 161 15.29 1.60 12.89
CA GLY A 161 15.70 2.98 12.69
C GLY A 161 14.65 3.80 11.93
N THR A 162 14.89 5.09 11.81
CA THR A 162 13.98 6.01 11.11
C THR A 162 13.86 5.62 9.64
N PHE A 163 12.61 5.63 9.12
CA PHE A 163 12.35 5.33 7.71
C PHE A 163 13.20 6.22 6.79
N PRO A 164 13.97 5.64 5.86
CA PRO A 164 14.90 6.37 5.01
C PRO A 164 14.17 7.12 3.86
N LEU A 165 13.35 8.10 4.21
CA LEU A 165 12.51 8.87 3.29
C LEU A 165 13.25 9.41 2.07
N PHE A 166 14.48 9.92 2.25
CA PHE A 166 15.27 10.50 1.16
C PHE A 166 15.86 9.45 0.20
N ASN A 167 15.79 8.15 0.60
CA ASN A 167 16.09 7.03 -0.28
C ASN A 167 14.83 6.40 -0.89
N PHE A 168 13.65 6.90 -0.54
CA PHE A 168 12.37 6.43 -1.06
C PHE A 168 11.92 7.24 -2.29
N TRP A 169 12.08 8.57 -2.25
CA TRP A 169 11.75 9.48 -3.34
C TRP A 169 12.90 10.38 -3.73
N GLY A 170 13.01 10.65 -5.03
CA GLY A 170 13.93 11.61 -5.59
C GLY A 170 15.27 11.03 -6.03
N PRO A 171 16.27 11.87 -6.29
CA PRO A 171 17.51 11.45 -6.95
C PRO A 171 18.40 10.53 -6.10
N LYS A 172 18.14 10.41 -4.81
CA LYS A 172 18.85 9.50 -3.89
C LYS A 172 18.14 8.18 -3.66
N THR A 173 17.10 7.87 -4.43
CA THR A 173 16.34 6.62 -4.34
C THR A 173 17.29 5.41 -4.40
N SER A 174 17.11 4.48 -3.48
CA SER A 174 17.96 3.31 -3.37
C SER A 174 17.22 2.14 -2.72
N VAL A 175 17.82 0.96 -2.75
CA VAL A 175 17.30 -0.26 -2.14
C VAL A 175 17.08 -0.14 -0.62
N LYS A 176 17.70 0.84 0.06
CA LYS A 176 17.56 1.03 1.52
C LYS A 176 16.12 1.19 1.96
N SER A 177 15.31 1.94 1.20
CA SER A 177 13.88 2.11 1.52
C SER A 177 13.10 0.83 1.29
N SER A 178 13.37 0.10 0.22
CA SER A 178 12.73 -1.19 -0.06
C SER A 178 13.08 -2.24 0.99
N GLN A 179 14.34 -2.26 1.46
CA GLN A 179 14.76 -3.14 2.53
C GLN A 179 14.03 -2.82 3.83
N TRP A 180 13.96 -1.52 4.21
CA TRP A 180 13.24 -1.10 5.40
C TRP A 180 11.75 -1.52 5.36
N ILE A 181 11.09 -1.37 4.19
CA ILE A 181 9.69 -1.78 3.98
C ILE A 181 9.54 -3.31 4.12
N ALA A 182 10.47 -4.08 3.57
CA ALA A 182 10.43 -5.53 3.70
C ALA A 182 10.65 -5.99 5.15
N ASP A 183 11.61 -5.37 5.86
CA ASP A 183 11.88 -5.67 7.26
C ASP A 183 10.69 -5.28 8.17
N GLU A 184 10.04 -4.16 7.89
CA GLU A 184 8.82 -3.70 8.56
C GLU A 184 7.68 -4.72 8.35
N ALA A 185 7.44 -5.15 7.12
CA ALA A 185 6.41 -6.13 6.82
C ALA A 185 6.61 -7.44 7.60
N LEU A 186 7.87 -7.90 7.72
CA LEU A 186 8.21 -9.08 8.52
C LEU A 186 8.03 -8.88 10.03
N ARG A 187 8.02 -7.65 10.53
CA ARG A 187 7.72 -7.35 11.94
C ARG A 187 6.22 -7.31 12.18
N THR A 188 5.50 -6.59 11.34
CA THR A 188 4.03 -6.48 11.43
C THR A 188 3.35 -7.84 11.23
N ASP A 189 3.91 -8.73 10.43
CA ASP A 189 3.40 -10.10 10.22
C ASP A 189 3.39 -10.98 11.49
N LYS A 190 4.12 -10.59 12.52
CA LYS A 190 4.23 -11.33 13.79
C LYS A 190 3.26 -10.83 14.86
N LEU A 191 2.53 -9.75 14.59
CA LEU A 191 1.54 -9.16 15.50
C LEU A 191 0.16 -9.77 15.31
#